data_f020022e957bc531ac136e6e4c9fce7e
#
_entry.id   f020022e957bc531ac136e6e4c9fce7e
#
_cell.length_a   1.000
_cell.length_b   1.000
_cell.length_c   1.000
_cell.angle_alpha   90.00
_cell.angle_beta   90.00
_cell.angle_gamma   90.00
#
_symmetry.space_group_name_H-M   'P 1'
#
loop_
_entity.id
_entity.type
_entity.pdbx_description
1 polymer ?
#
loop_
_entity_poly.entity_id
_entity_poly.type
_entity_poly.pdbx_seq_one_letter_code
_entity_poly.pdbx_strand_id
1 'polypeptide(L)'
;MSAEEPIRVMIVDDHKVVRSGLCAFLMAYDDLEPVAEAESGEAALGLCEKVKPDVVLMDLVMPKMNGVETTAALLKICPSARVIALTSYKEPDLVEGVLKAGAIGYLLKDVNADELANAIRQAKAGRPTLAPEAAQILIQASRRPYKPGIDLTEREKEVLALLVEGLTNPEIAGKLFVSKSTVKFHVSSILNKLQVSSRTEAVAKTLQEDLLSE
;
A
#
# COMPACT_ATOMS: atom_id res chain seq x y z
N MET A 1 35.98 -17.22 -1.39
CA MET A 1 34.75 -16.60 -1.86
C MET A 1 34.12 -15.98 -0.62
N SER A 2 34.04 -14.66 -0.51
CA SER A 2 33.32 -14.01 0.59
C SER A 2 31.84 -14.40 0.45
N ALA A 3 31.28 -15.04 1.48
CA ALA A 3 29.84 -15.23 1.53
C ALA A 3 29.20 -13.82 1.43
N GLU A 4 28.35 -13.58 0.43
CA GLU A 4 27.57 -12.36 0.40
C GLU A 4 26.68 -12.32 1.64
N GLU A 5 26.61 -11.18 2.29
CA GLU A 5 25.74 -11.01 3.46
C GLU A 5 24.27 -11.25 3.05
N PRO A 6 23.48 -11.96 3.86
CA PRO A 6 22.10 -12.24 3.54
C PRO A 6 21.29 -10.95 3.42
N ILE A 7 20.29 -10.95 2.56
CA ILE A 7 19.38 -9.81 2.38
C ILE A 7 18.49 -9.70 3.62
N ARG A 8 18.55 -8.58 4.29
CA ARG A 8 17.85 -8.27 5.53
C ARG A 8 16.41 -7.85 5.24
N VAL A 9 15.44 -8.70 5.56
CA VAL A 9 14.04 -8.49 5.22
C VAL A 9 13.22 -8.17 6.46
N MET A 10 12.47 -7.06 6.43
CA MET A 10 11.46 -6.72 7.43
C MET A 10 10.07 -7.04 6.88
N ILE A 11 9.21 -7.65 7.71
CA ILE A 11 7.84 -8.01 7.37
C ILE A 11 6.88 -7.09 8.11
N VAL A 12 5.94 -6.47 7.39
CA VAL A 12 4.92 -5.56 7.95
C VAL A 12 3.54 -6.02 7.49
N ASP A 13 2.74 -6.56 8.42
CA ASP A 13 1.39 -7.09 8.17
C ASP A 13 0.64 -7.17 9.49
N ASP A 14 -0.63 -6.83 9.56
CA ASP A 14 -1.39 -6.89 10.81
C ASP A 14 -1.85 -8.33 11.16
N HIS A 15 -1.78 -9.26 10.20
CA HIS A 15 -2.13 -10.66 10.39
C HIS A 15 -0.96 -11.51 10.85
N LYS A 16 -0.96 -11.94 12.11
CA LYS A 16 0.12 -12.75 12.71
C LYS A 16 0.43 -14.02 11.91
N VAL A 17 -0.58 -14.70 11.39
CA VAL A 17 -0.39 -15.95 10.62
C VAL A 17 0.38 -15.69 9.33
N VAL A 18 0.11 -14.57 8.64
CA VAL A 18 0.83 -14.16 7.43
C VAL A 18 2.28 -13.85 7.77
N ARG A 19 2.55 -13.06 8.81
CA ARG A 19 3.93 -12.75 9.23
C ARG A 19 4.72 -14.01 9.56
N SER A 20 4.14 -14.92 10.36
CA SER A 20 4.81 -16.18 10.71
C SER A 20 5.08 -17.07 9.48
N GLY A 21 4.15 -17.10 8.53
CA GLY A 21 4.33 -17.83 7.27
C GLY A 21 5.46 -17.24 6.42
N LEU A 22 5.50 -15.92 6.26
CA LEU A 22 6.57 -15.22 5.53
C LEU A 22 7.92 -15.37 6.22
N CYS A 23 7.97 -15.31 7.55
CA CYS A 23 9.20 -15.55 8.31
C CYS A 23 9.74 -16.95 8.08
N ALA A 24 8.90 -17.99 8.22
CA ALA A 24 9.29 -19.37 7.95
C ALA A 24 9.75 -19.59 6.51
N PHE A 25 9.07 -18.93 5.55
CA PHE A 25 9.46 -18.94 4.15
C PHE A 25 10.86 -18.33 3.93
N LEU A 26 11.13 -17.13 4.48
CA LEU A 26 12.42 -16.48 4.34
C LEU A 26 13.58 -17.33 4.91
N MET A 27 13.35 -17.96 6.06
CA MET A 27 14.33 -18.84 6.71
C MET A 27 14.67 -20.11 5.90
N ALA A 28 13.90 -20.44 4.87
CA ALA A 28 14.21 -21.57 3.97
C ALA A 28 15.27 -21.23 2.90
N TYR A 29 15.69 -19.97 2.78
CA TYR A 29 16.69 -19.51 1.84
C TYR A 29 17.90 -18.94 2.59
N ASP A 30 19.11 -19.46 2.31
CA ASP A 30 20.35 -19.06 2.98
C ASP A 30 20.74 -17.59 2.75
N ASP A 31 20.24 -16.98 1.67
CA ASP A 31 20.54 -15.62 1.27
C ASP A 31 19.48 -14.59 1.73
N LEU A 32 18.45 -15.02 2.48
CA LEU A 32 17.41 -14.16 3.01
C LEU A 32 17.34 -14.25 4.54
N GLU A 33 17.32 -13.10 5.22
CA GLU A 33 17.28 -13.03 6.68
C GLU A 33 16.08 -12.21 7.15
N PRO A 34 15.07 -12.80 7.84
CA PRO A 34 14.03 -12.02 8.48
C PRO A 34 14.58 -11.30 9.71
N VAL A 35 14.75 -9.97 9.63
CA VAL A 35 15.37 -9.17 10.70
C VAL A 35 14.36 -8.53 11.64
N ALA A 36 13.09 -8.37 11.23
CA ALA A 36 12.04 -7.84 12.09
C ALA A 36 10.65 -8.19 11.54
N GLU A 37 9.69 -8.27 12.45
CA GLU A 37 8.25 -8.33 12.18
C GLU A 37 7.55 -7.13 12.82
N ALA A 38 6.68 -6.46 12.08
CA ALA A 38 5.85 -5.37 12.57
C ALA A 38 4.37 -5.67 12.32
N GLU A 39 3.54 -5.46 13.33
CA GLU A 39 2.09 -5.69 13.26
C GLU A 39 1.30 -4.43 12.86
N SER A 40 1.98 -3.31 12.64
CA SER A 40 1.38 -2.04 12.24
C SER A 40 2.41 -1.12 11.60
N GLY A 41 1.94 -0.08 10.91
CA GLY A 41 2.79 0.94 10.32
C GLY A 41 3.65 1.65 11.38
N GLU A 42 3.05 2.01 12.52
CA GLU A 42 3.77 2.69 13.60
C GLU A 42 4.90 1.81 14.17
N ALA A 43 4.64 0.51 14.34
CA ALA A 43 5.66 -0.44 14.78
C ALA A 43 6.79 -0.57 13.76
N ALA A 44 6.45 -0.60 12.45
CA ALA A 44 7.44 -0.67 11.37
C ALA A 44 8.39 0.54 11.37
N LEU A 45 7.87 1.76 11.57
CA LEU A 45 8.69 2.97 11.66
C LEU A 45 9.68 2.90 12.82
N GLY A 46 9.22 2.46 14.00
CA GLY A 46 10.09 2.33 15.19
C GLY A 46 11.16 1.25 15.09
N LEU A 47 10.92 0.21 14.27
CA LEU A 47 11.88 -0.88 14.05
C LEU A 47 12.88 -0.55 12.94
N CYS A 48 12.46 0.15 11.88
CA CYS A 48 13.27 0.39 10.68
C CYS A 48 14.63 1.02 10.97
N GLU A 49 14.69 2.04 11.83
CA GLU A 49 15.97 2.69 12.23
C GLU A 49 16.92 1.73 12.95
N LYS A 50 16.36 0.82 13.75
CA LYS A 50 17.14 -0.12 14.57
C LYS A 50 17.70 -1.26 13.74
N VAL A 51 16.84 -1.85 12.88
CA VAL A 51 17.21 -3.06 12.14
C VAL A 51 17.79 -2.77 10.76
N LYS A 52 17.58 -1.56 10.22
CA LYS A 52 18.07 -1.13 8.89
C LYS A 52 17.88 -2.23 7.83
N PRO A 53 16.63 -2.55 7.47
CA PRO A 53 16.34 -3.59 6.51
C PRO A 53 16.79 -3.17 5.11
N ASP A 54 17.18 -4.14 4.31
CA ASP A 54 17.41 -3.95 2.87
C ASP A 54 16.10 -3.91 2.09
N VAL A 55 15.19 -4.83 2.45
CA VAL A 55 13.88 -4.97 1.82
C VAL A 55 12.80 -5.03 2.88
N VAL A 56 11.67 -4.40 2.60
CA VAL A 56 10.47 -4.41 3.45
C VAL A 56 9.32 -5.00 2.66
N LEU A 57 8.75 -6.09 3.15
CA LEU A 57 7.49 -6.64 2.66
C LEU A 57 6.36 -5.93 3.39
N MET A 58 5.54 -5.17 2.67
CA MET A 58 4.56 -4.24 3.23
C MET A 58 3.14 -4.61 2.84
N ASP A 59 2.31 -5.00 3.83
CA ASP A 59 0.87 -5.04 3.58
C ASP A 59 0.29 -3.65 3.41
N LEU A 60 -0.64 -3.51 2.47
CA LEU A 60 -1.27 -2.22 2.17
C LEU A 60 -2.46 -1.92 3.05
N VAL A 61 -3.15 -2.95 3.53
CA VAL A 61 -4.42 -2.79 4.23
C VAL A 61 -4.24 -3.13 5.72
N MET A 62 -3.81 -2.14 6.47
CA MET A 62 -3.60 -2.24 7.92
C MET A 62 -4.45 -1.22 8.69
N PRO A 63 -4.83 -1.51 9.95
CA PRO A 63 -5.51 -0.55 10.83
C PRO A 63 -4.67 0.69 11.13
N LYS A 64 -5.31 1.83 11.35
CA LYS A 64 -4.72 3.13 11.71
C LYS A 64 -3.86 3.73 10.58
N MET A 65 -2.61 3.30 10.44
CA MET A 65 -1.68 3.72 9.39
C MET A 65 -1.60 2.63 8.32
N ASN A 66 -2.08 2.93 7.12
CA ASN A 66 -2.07 1.97 6.00
C ASN A 66 -0.66 1.82 5.39
N GLY A 67 -0.48 0.81 4.52
CA GLY A 67 0.83 0.52 3.93
C GLY A 67 1.36 1.61 3.00
N VAL A 68 0.49 2.40 2.36
CA VAL A 68 0.91 3.54 1.52
C VAL A 68 1.50 4.64 2.39
N GLU A 69 0.78 5.04 3.45
CA GLU A 69 1.26 6.04 4.43
C GLU A 69 2.54 5.56 5.11
N THR A 70 2.57 4.27 5.49
CA THR A 70 3.75 3.65 6.12
C THR A 70 4.95 3.65 5.18
N THR A 71 4.78 3.31 3.91
CA THR A 71 5.85 3.32 2.90
C THR A 71 6.44 4.71 2.74
N ALA A 72 5.59 5.73 2.58
CA ALA A 72 6.05 7.12 2.44
C ALA A 72 6.82 7.62 3.67
N ALA A 73 6.37 7.26 4.88
CA ALA A 73 7.03 7.64 6.13
C ALA A 73 8.33 6.84 6.35
N LEU A 74 8.32 5.54 6.07
CA LEU A 74 9.45 4.63 6.24
C LEU A 74 10.63 5.04 5.35
N LEU A 75 10.38 5.36 4.07
CA LEU A 75 11.43 5.77 3.14
C LEU A 75 12.05 7.13 3.47
N LYS A 76 11.38 7.98 4.27
CA LYS A 76 12.00 9.20 4.84
C LYS A 76 12.99 8.88 5.96
N ILE A 77 12.71 7.83 6.75
CA ILE A 77 13.54 7.40 7.88
C ILE A 77 14.67 6.50 7.40
N CYS A 78 14.36 5.55 6.51
CA CYS A 78 15.28 4.56 5.95
C CYS A 78 15.33 4.66 4.41
N PRO A 79 15.98 5.67 3.81
CA PRO A 79 15.99 5.89 2.35
C PRO A 79 16.66 4.77 1.54
N SER A 80 17.51 3.97 2.18
CA SER A 80 18.17 2.82 1.55
C SER A 80 17.28 1.58 1.45
N ALA A 81 16.22 1.49 2.25
CA ALA A 81 15.30 0.37 2.22
C ALA A 81 14.53 0.31 0.89
N ARG A 82 14.23 -0.90 0.43
CA ARG A 82 13.40 -1.15 -0.74
C ARG A 82 12.06 -1.74 -0.30
N VAL A 83 10.97 -1.12 -0.67
CA VAL A 83 9.64 -1.58 -0.26
C VAL A 83 9.00 -2.37 -1.38
N ILE A 84 8.56 -3.59 -1.09
CA ILE A 84 7.68 -4.41 -1.93
C ILE A 84 6.32 -4.44 -1.26
N ALA A 85 5.29 -3.92 -1.92
CA ALA A 85 3.92 -4.10 -1.48
C ALA A 85 3.50 -5.56 -1.69
N LEU A 86 2.97 -6.19 -0.64
CA LEU A 86 2.47 -7.56 -0.66
C LEU A 86 1.04 -7.54 -0.14
N THR A 87 0.05 -7.71 -1.03
CA THR A 87 -1.34 -7.47 -0.70
C THR A 87 -2.28 -8.50 -1.33
N SER A 88 -3.45 -8.69 -0.74
CA SER A 88 -4.54 -9.50 -1.34
C SER A 88 -5.43 -8.70 -2.30
N TYR A 89 -5.21 -7.40 -2.44
CA TYR A 89 -6.09 -6.48 -3.16
C TYR A 89 -5.47 -6.05 -4.49
N LYS A 90 -6.32 -5.92 -5.53
CA LYS A 90 -5.95 -5.49 -6.89
C LYS A 90 -6.51 -4.11 -7.23
N GLU A 91 -6.80 -3.29 -6.22
CA GLU A 91 -7.42 -1.98 -6.41
C GLU A 91 -6.43 -1.00 -7.04
N PRO A 92 -6.80 -0.35 -8.18
CA PRO A 92 -5.90 0.53 -8.91
C PRO A 92 -5.30 1.65 -8.06
N ASP A 93 -6.09 2.22 -7.15
CA ASP A 93 -5.68 3.33 -6.31
C ASP A 93 -4.60 2.93 -5.28
N LEU A 94 -4.67 1.68 -4.76
CA LEU A 94 -3.65 1.15 -3.86
C LEU A 94 -2.32 0.91 -4.61
N VAL A 95 -2.41 0.38 -5.84
CA VAL A 95 -1.23 0.16 -6.70
C VAL A 95 -0.54 1.49 -7.00
N GLU A 96 -1.28 2.48 -7.52
CA GLU A 96 -0.74 3.80 -7.81
C GLU A 96 -0.21 4.50 -6.55
N GLY A 97 -0.99 4.43 -5.46
CA GLY A 97 -0.64 5.07 -4.20
C GLY A 97 0.69 4.59 -3.64
N VAL A 98 0.90 3.27 -3.57
CA VAL A 98 2.13 2.71 -2.99
C VAL A 98 3.35 2.92 -3.89
N LEU A 99 3.20 2.87 -5.21
CA LEU A 99 4.29 3.17 -6.14
C LEU A 99 4.67 4.65 -6.12
N LYS A 100 3.69 5.56 -6.04
CA LYS A 100 3.94 7.00 -5.82
C LYS A 100 4.59 7.27 -4.45
N ALA A 101 4.30 6.46 -3.43
CA ALA A 101 4.95 6.53 -2.12
C ALA A 101 6.41 6.04 -2.13
N GLY A 102 6.86 5.43 -3.24
CA GLY A 102 8.24 4.99 -3.45
C GLY A 102 8.48 3.49 -3.34
N ALA A 103 7.44 2.66 -3.29
CA ALA A 103 7.63 1.21 -3.38
C ALA A 103 8.25 0.83 -4.73
N ILE A 104 9.18 -0.12 -4.71
CA ILE A 104 9.86 -0.62 -5.92
C ILE A 104 9.20 -1.87 -6.49
N GLY A 105 8.35 -2.53 -5.71
CA GLY A 105 7.67 -3.74 -6.11
C GLY A 105 6.22 -3.78 -5.65
N TYR A 106 5.40 -4.56 -6.39
CA TYR A 106 4.02 -4.85 -6.04
C TYR A 106 3.71 -6.29 -6.41
N LEU A 107 3.33 -7.09 -5.41
CA LEU A 107 3.00 -8.50 -5.55
C LEU A 107 1.67 -8.81 -4.84
N LEU A 108 1.01 -9.87 -5.28
CA LEU A 108 -0.14 -10.41 -4.59
C LEU A 108 0.29 -11.43 -3.53
N LYS A 109 -0.46 -11.56 -2.44
CA LYS A 109 -0.17 -12.52 -1.35
C LYS A 109 -0.32 -13.99 -1.76
N ASP A 110 -0.88 -14.27 -2.95
CA ASP A 110 -0.96 -15.60 -3.56
C ASP A 110 0.27 -15.95 -4.43
N VAL A 111 1.28 -15.06 -4.49
CA VAL A 111 2.54 -15.29 -5.17
C VAL A 111 3.23 -16.55 -4.62
N ASN A 112 3.85 -17.33 -5.51
CA ASN A 112 4.60 -18.51 -5.06
C ASN A 112 5.93 -18.14 -4.39
N ALA A 113 6.51 -19.10 -3.68
CA ALA A 113 7.71 -18.91 -2.88
C ALA A 113 8.92 -18.44 -3.72
N ASP A 114 9.17 -19.07 -4.86
CA ASP A 114 10.32 -18.75 -5.70
C ASP A 114 10.19 -17.35 -6.34
N GLU A 115 9.01 -16.96 -6.73
CA GLU A 115 8.73 -15.62 -7.26
C GLU A 115 8.94 -14.55 -6.18
N LEU A 116 8.48 -14.77 -4.95
CA LEU A 116 8.70 -13.83 -3.84
C LEU A 116 10.19 -13.70 -3.51
N ALA A 117 10.93 -14.82 -3.41
CA ALA A 117 12.37 -14.79 -3.17
C ALA A 117 13.11 -14.02 -4.28
N ASN A 118 12.75 -14.29 -5.54
CA ASN A 118 13.33 -13.57 -6.67
C ASN A 118 13.00 -12.07 -6.62
N ALA A 119 11.77 -11.69 -6.30
CA ALA A 119 11.37 -10.29 -6.15
C ALA A 119 12.18 -9.56 -5.07
N ILE A 120 12.45 -10.22 -3.93
CA ILE A 120 13.29 -9.67 -2.86
C ILE A 120 14.71 -9.41 -3.38
N ARG A 121 15.31 -10.38 -4.10
CA ARG A 121 16.65 -10.23 -4.70
C ARG A 121 16.69 -9.09 -5.73
N GLN A 122 15.68 -8.99 -6.59
CA GLN A 122 15.57 -7.90 -7.55
C GLN A 122 15.43 -6.54 -6.84
N ALA A 123 14.59 -6.44 -5.82
CA ALA A 123 14.41 -5.22 -5.05
C ALA A 123 15.72 -4.77 -4.38
N LYS A 124 16.48 -5.70 -3.76
CA LYS A 124 17.82 -5.41 -3.19
C LYS A 124 18.76 -4.86 -4.26
N ALA A 125 18.69 -5.38 -5.49
CA ALA A 125 19.47 -4.90 -6.64
C ALA A 125 18.94 -3.59 -7.24
N GLY A 126 17.87 -2.99 -6.69
CA GLY A 126 17.25 -1.77 -7.20
C GLY A 126 16.40 -1.98 -8.46
N ARG A 127 16.02 -3.20 -8.78
CA ARG A 127 15.21 -3.54 -9.96
C ARG A 127 13.74 -3.67 -9.56
N PRO A 128 12.81 -2.97 -10.24
CA PRO A 128 11.39 -3.07 -9.94
C PRO A 128 10.82 -4.45 -10.29
N THR A 129 9.91 -4.94 -9.46
CA THR A 129 9.15 -6.17 -9.70
C THR A 129 7.67 -5.87 -9.55
N LEU A 130 6.93 -5.95 -10.64
CA LEU A 130 5.50 -5.71 -10.66
C LEU A 130 4.78 -6.98 -11.13
N ALA A 131 3.76 -7.39 -10.39
CA ALA A 131 2.82 -8.38 -10.89
C ALA A 131 2.19 -7.89 -12.21
N PRO A 132 1.88 -8.78 -13.17
CA PRO A 132 1.30 -8.39 -14.45
C PRO A 132 0.04 -7.51 -14.31
N GLU A 133 -0.77 -7.78 -13.29
CA GLU A 133 -1.97 -7.01 -12.98
C GLU A 133 -1.64 -5.57 -12.58
N ALA A 134 -0.62 -5.37 -11.75
CA ALA A 134 -0.15 -4.04 -11.35
C ALA A 134 0.38 -3.26 -12.56
N ALA A 135 1.11 -3.91 -13.46
CA ALA A 135 1.58 -3.29 -14.70
C ALA A 135 0.42 -2.85 -15.61
N GLN A 136 -0.63 -3.68 -15.74
CA GLN A 136 -1.82 -3.32 -16.51
C GLN A 136 -2.55 -2.11 -15.91
N ILE A 137 -2.68 -2.05 -14.58
CA ILE A 137 -3.29 -0.93 -13.86
C ILE A 137 -2.53 0.37 -14.16
N LEU A 138 -1.19 0.35 -14.08
CA LEU A 138 -0.37 1.52 -14.38
C LEU A 138 -0.51 1.98 -15.85
N ILE A 139 -0.56 1.04 -16.80
CA ILE A 139 -0.78 1.37 -18.21
C ILE A 139 -2.16 2.01 -18.41
N GLN A 140 -3.20 1.51 -17.75
CA GLN A 140 -4.53 2.10 -17.83
C GLN A 140 -4.57 3.49 -17.18
N ALA A 141 -3.94 3.65 -16.02
CA ALA A 141 -3.84 4.94 -15.34
C ALA A 141 -3.10 5.99 -16.19
N SER A 142 -2.01 5.60 -16.87
CA SER A 142 -1.26 6.51 -17.75
C SER A 142 -2.03 6.95 -19.01
N ARG A 143 -3.08 6.21 -19.39
CA ARG A 143 -3.94 6.53 -20.55
C ARG A 143 -5.14 7.40 -20.18
N ARG A 144 -5.43 7.59 -18.87
CA ARG A 144 -6.52 8.49 -18.44
C ARG A 144 -6.16 9.92 -18.85
N PRO A 145 -7.01 10.62 -19.64
CA PRO A 145 -6.74 12.01 -19.96
C PRO A 145 -6.76 12.83 -18.67
N TYR A 146 -5.70 13.59 -18.44
CA TYR A 146 -5.65 14.57 -17.35
C TYR A 146 -6.79 15.57 -17.55
N LYS A 147 -7.84 15.50 -16.73
CA LYS A 147 -8.85 16.55 -16.65
C LYS A 147 -8.37 17.57 -15.62
N PRO A 148 -8.11 18.81 -16.00
CA PRO A 148 -7.84 19.87 -15.02
C PRO A 148 -9.10 20.01 -14.14
N GLY A 149 -9.01 19.59 -12.90
CA GLY A 149 -10.12 19.54 -11.97
C GLY A 149 -9.89 18.46 -10.92
N ILE A 150 -10.91 18.17 -10.15
CA ILE A 150 -10.85 17.15 -9.10
C ILE A 150 -10.87 15.77 -9.75
N ASP A 151 -9.68 15.15 -9.87
CA ASP A 151 -9.52 13.82 -10.48
C ASP A 151 -9.80 12.72 -9.45
N LEU A 152 -11.09 12.50 -9.17
CA LEU A 152 -11.54 11.38 -8.37
C LEU A 152 -11.63 10.12 -9.23
N THR A 153 -11.09 9.01 -8.75
CA THR A 153 -11.30 7.70 -9.38
C THR A 153 -12.75 7.24 -9.21
N GLU A 154 -13.22 6.29 -10.01
CA GLU A 154 -14.58 5.76 -9.88
C GLU A 154 -14.84 5.23 -8.46
N ARG A 155 -13.85 4.57 -7.84
CA ARG A 155 -13.97 4.09 -6.47
C ARG A 155 -14.05 5.21 -5.44
N GLU A 156 -13.32 6.30 -5.63
CA GLU A 156 -13.42 7.49 -4.79
C GLU A 156 -14.76 8.19 -4.96
N LYS A 157 -15.32 8.24 -6.16
CA LYS A 157 -16.68 8.75 -6.41
C LYS A 157 -17.75 7.91 -5.70
N GLU A 158 -17.65 6.56 -5.78
CA GLU A 158 -18.53 5.67 -5.03
C GLU A 158 -18.45 5.92 -3.51
N VAL A 159 -17.25 6.01 -2.97
CA VAL A 159 -17.04 6.31 -1.54
C VAL A 159 -17.58 7.70 -1.20
N LEU A 160 -17.31 8.71 -2.03
CA LEU A 160 -17.77 10.08 -1.84
C LEU A 160 -19.31 10.19 -1.86
N ALA A 161 -19.97 9.48 -2.78
CA ALA A 161 -21.43 9.41 -2.82
C ALA A 161 -22.01 8.88 -1.50
N LEU A 162 -21.41 7.80 -0.96
CA LEU A 162 -21.82 7.22 0.33
C LEU A 162 -21.47 8.13 1.53
N LEU A 163 -20.42 8.96 1.40
CA LEU A 163 -20.12 10.00 2.38
C LEU A 163 -21.21 11.09 2.39
N VAL A 164 -21.71 11.48 1.22
CA VAL A 164 -22.80 12.44 1.05
C VAL A 164 -24.12 11.88 1.61
N GLU A 165 -24.38 10.58 1.44
CA GLU A 165 -25.50 9.87 2.08
C GLU A 165 -25.38 9.82 3.62
N GLY A 166 -24.25 10.22 4.19
CA GLY A 166 -24.03 10.26 5.64
C GLY A 166 -23.52 8.95 6.27
N LEU A 167 -23.16 7.94 5.47
CA LEU A 167 -22.71 6.65 5.97
C LEU A 167 -21.35 6.73 6.66
N THR A 168 -21.19 6.02 7.76
CA THR A 168 -19.89 5.85 8.44
C THR A 168 -18.96 4.91 7.69
N ASN A 169 -17.66 4.96 7.96
CA ASN A 169 -16.68 4.06 7.31
C ASN A 169 -17.02 2.55 7.47
N PRO A 170 -17.53 2.06 8.61
CA PRO A 170 -18.00 0.66 8.72
C PRO A 170 -19.19 0.34 7.80
N GLU A 171 -20.14 1.26 7.64
CA GLU A 171 -21.31 1.08 6.77
C GLU A 171 -20.91 1.10 5.30
N ILE A 172 -20.02 2.02 4.91
CA ILE A 172 -19.43 2.08 3.57
C ILE A 172 -18.66 0.77 3.27
N ALA A 173 -17.86 0.30 4.22
CA ALA A 173 -17.12 -0.96 4.11
C ALA A 173 -18.06 -2.16 3.85
N GLY A 174 -19.18 -2.21 4.56
CA GLY A 174 -20.22 -3.24 4.35
C GLY A 174 -20.90 -3.11 2.99
N LYS A 175 -21.27 -1.90 2.56
CA LYS A 175 -21.92 -1.65 1.25
C LYS A 175 -21.02 -1.98 0.06
N LEU A 176 -19.73 -1.68 0.17
CA LEU A 176 -18.76 -1.84 -0.90
C LEU A 176 -17.96 -3.16 -0.84
N PHE A 177 -18.26 -4.01 0.15
CA PHE A 177 -17.59 -5.31 0.38
C PHE A 177 -16.06 -5.19 0.51
N VAL A 178 -15.58 -4.16 1.22
CA VAL A 178 -14.16 -3.90 1.48
C VAL A 178 -13.87 -3.77 2.97
N SER A 179 -12.58 -3.71 3.35
CA SER A 179 -12.20 -3.48 4.74
C SER A 179 -12.46 -2.04 5.18
N LYS A 180 -12.61 -1.81 6.49
CA LYS A 180 -12.69 -0.45 7.05
C LYS A 180 -11.43 0.36 6.78
N SER A 181 -10.27 -0.30 6.70
CA SER A 181 -8.99 0.33 6.39
C SER A 181 -8.94 0.82 4.95
N THR A 182 -9.48 0.04 4.01
CA THR A 182 -9.62 0.43 2.60
C THR A 182 -10.51 1.67 2.45
N VAL A 183 -11.66 1.70 3.15
CA VAL A 183 -12.52 2.90 3.13
C VAL A 183 -11.79 4.10 3.71
N LYS A 184 -11.08 3.94 4.84
CA LYS A 184 -10.29 5.02 5.44
C LYS A 184 -9.23 5.56 4.47
N PHE A 185 -8.56 4.67 3.72
CA PHE A 185 -7.61 5.06 2.66
C PHE A 185 -8.29 5.93 1.59
N HIS A 186 -9.43 5.48 1.02
CA HIS A 186 -10.16 6.26 0.01
C HIS A 186 -10.64 7.60 0.57
N VAL A 187 -11.14 7.64 1.81
CA VAL A 187 -11.54 8.91 2.44
C VAL A 187 -10.35 9.86 2.55
N SER A 188 -9.18 9.39 3.02
CA SER A 188 -7.97 10.22 3.08
C SER A 188 -7.53 10.73 1.72
N SER A 189 -7.58 9.88 0.68
CA SER A 189 -7.28 10.26 -0.70
C SER A 189 -8.25 11.31 -1.23
N ILE A 190 -9.56 11.15 -0.99
CA ILE A 190 -10.59 12.11 -1.36
C ILE A 190 -10.32 13.46 -0.70
N LEU A 191 -10.07 13.50 0.62
CA LEU A 191 -9.79 14.75 1.34
C LEU A 191 -8.58 15.49 0.72
N ASN A 192 -7.52 14.77 0.41
CA ASN A 192 -6.32 15.31 -0.24
C ASN A 192 -6.61 15.86 -1.64
N LYS A 193 -7.35 15.12 -2.48
CA LYS A 193 -7.70 15.53 -3.84
C LYS A 193 -8.64 16.73 -3.86
N LEU A 194 -9.59 16.77 -2.92
CA LEU A 194 -10.51 17.90 -2.71
C LEU A 194 -9.83 19.09 -2.02
N GLN A 195 -8.62 18.92 -1.49
CA GLN A 195 -7.90 19.93 -0.71
C GLN A 195 -8.71 20.44 0.50
N VAL A 196 -9.33 19.51 1.22
CA VAL A 196 -10.11 19.77 2.43
C VAL A 196 -9.56 18.99 3.62
N SER A 197 -9.82 19.45 4.84
CA SER A 197 -9.25 18.87 6.06
C SER A 197 -10.21 17.93 6.80
N SER A 198 -11.48 17.93 6.43
CA SER A 198 -12.50 17.13 7.13
C SER A 198 -13.52 16.51 6.17
N ARG A 199 -14.12 15.39 6.63
CA ARG A 199 -15.25 14.75 5.96
C ARG A 199 -16.39 15.71 5.67
N THR A 200 -16.73 16.57 6.64
CA THR A 200 -17.83 17.55 6.51
C THR A 200 -17.53 18.55 5.41
N GLU A 201 -16.29 19.03 5.32
CA GLU A 201 -15.85 19.90 4.24
C GLU A 201 -15.90 19.21 2.88
N ALA A 202 -15.52 17.93 2.80
CA ALA A 202 -15.60 17.16 1.56
C ALA A 202 -17.04 17.04 1.07
N VAL A 203 -17.98 16.71 1.96
CA VAL A 203 -19.42 16.63 1.63
C VAL A 203 -19.94 17.99 1.19
N ALA A 204 -19.62 19.07 1.93
CA ALA A 204 -20.06 20.42 1.58
C ALA A 204 -19.55 20.85 0.19
N LYS A 205 -18.26 20.63 -0.09
CA LYS A 205 -17.64 20.93 -1.39
C LYS A 205 -18.27 20.13 -2.52
N THR A 206 -18.53 18.84 -2.30
CA THR A 206 -19.17 17.97 -3.29
C THR A 206 -20.55 18.48 -3.69
N LEU A 207 -21.36 18.91 -2.72
CA LEU A 207 -22.69 19.44 -2.96
C LEU A 207 -22.67 20.85 -3.60
N GLN A 208 -21.67 21.69 -3.28
CA GLN A 208 -21.51 23.02 -3.86
C GLN A 208 -21.03 22.99 -5.31
N GLU A 209 -20.09 22.10 -5.63
CA GLU A 209 -19.45 22.02 -6.96
C GLU A 209 -20.06 20.92 -7.84
N ASP A 210 -21.10 20.24 -7.35
CA ASP A 210 -21.82 19.16 -8.06
C ASP A 210 -20.90 18.07 -8.63
N LEU A 211 -19.93 17.62 -7.80
CA LEU A 211 -18.81 16.75 -8.24
C LEU A 211 -19.22 15.31 -8.59
N LEU A 212 -20.47 14.92 -8.34
CA LEU A 212 -20.99 13.58 -8.60
C LEU A 212 -21.97 13.54 -9.78
N SER A 213 -22.29 14.69 -10.39
CA SER A 213 -23.09 14.74 -11.61
C SER A 213 -22.22 14.41 -12.82
N GLU A 214 -22.65 13.50 -13.64
CA GLU A 214 -22.05 13.21 -14.95
C GLU A 214 -22.46 14.22 -16.02
#